data_8bc119bf8c18ed0d9c492d723a935fd0
#
_entry.id   8bc119bf8c18ed0d9c492d723a935fd0
#
_cell.length_a   1.000
_cell.length_b   1.000
_cell.length_c   1.000
_cell.angle_alpha   90.00
_cell.angle_beta   90.00
_cell.angle_gamma   90.00
#
_symmetry.space_group_name_H-M   'P 1'
#
loop_
_entity.id
_entity.type
_entity.pdbx_description
1 polymer ?
#
loop_
_entity_poly.entity_id
_entity_poly.type
_entity_poly.pdbx_seq_one_letter_code
_entity_poly.pdbx_strand_id
1 'polypeptide(L)'
;MTKKENKIDFLAIGDIVTDAFIKIKDAHVHCKLDTDACELCLRFGDKVPYESVNVISAVGNSPNAAVCAARLGLNAALMINMGDDQNGKDCLAVLEKEKIDTTFVKIEKNKLTNYHYILWYDVDRTILIKHQNYERKWTNTEESLDSLSWIYLSSMGEDSLPFHSEISDYLKRNENIKLAFQPGTFQIKFGTENLKEIYARTEIFFSNLEEAQKILNMQDKDVLTLSKGIQALGPKIVVISDGPNGAYLYLNGELWHNPIYPDIAPPVERTGAGDAFSATFTSALALGKSPLEAFSWGPINSMSVVQYIGAREGLLSREKLEEYLKNAPEDYKIKK
;
A
#
# COMPACT_ATOMS: atom_id res chain seq x y z
N MET A 1 -19.54 -23.04 24.12
CA MET A 1 -18.74 -21.85 23.83
C MET A 1 -19.17 -21.36 22.46
N THR A 2 -19.99 -20.32 22.40
CA THR A 2 -20.38 -19.66 21.16
C THR A 2 -19.12 -19.07 20.54
N LYS A 3 -18.73 -19.53 19.33
CA LYS A 3 -17.75 -18.84 18.51
C LYS A 3 -18.19 -17.37 18.44
N LYS A 4 -17.41 -16.45 19.00
CA LYS A 4 -17.55 -15.03 18.65
C LYS A 4 -17.39 -14.99 17.12
N GLU A 5 -18.44 -14.65 16.40
CA GLU A 5 -18.33 -14.27 14.99
C GLU A 5 -17.36 -13.09 14.95
N ASN A 6 -16.15 -13.34 14.44
CA ASN A 6 -15.18 -12.28 14.21
C ASN A 6 -15.72 -11.45 13.04
N LYS A 7 -16.37 -10.36 13.37
CA LYS A 7 -16.86 -9.41 12.39
C LYS A 7 -15.67 -8.77 11.70
N ILE A 8 -15.49 -9.00 10.39
CA ILE A 8 -14.42 -8.40 9.59
C ILE A 8 -14.97 -7.12 8.97
N ASP A 9 -14.30 -6.00 9.24
CA ASP A 9 -14.66 -4.69 8.71
C ASP A 9 -13.83 -4.34 7.47
N PHE A 10 -12.59 -4.84 7.40
CA PHE A 10 -11.59 -4.47 6.40
C PHE A 10 -10.81 -5.71 5.95
N LEU A 11 -10.83 -5.99 4.64
CA LEU A 11 -10.08 -7.08 4.03
C LEU A 11 -9.01 -6.52 3.09
N ALA A 12 -7.73 -6.68 3.44
CA ALA A 12 -6.64 -6.35 2.55
C ALA A 12 -6.29 -7.54 1.65
N ILE A 13 -6.12 -7.29 0.35
CA ILE A 13 -5.80 -8.30 -0.67
C ILE A 13 -4.55 -7.87 -1.44
N GLY A 14 -3.56 -8.76 -1.56
CA GLY A 14 -2.32 -8.47 -2.27
C GLY A 14 -1.26 -9.54 -2.06
N ASP A 15 0.00 -9.15 -2.12
CA ASP A 15 1.13 -10.02 -1.78
C ASP A 15 1.71 -9.68 -0.41
N ILE A 16 2.26 -10.70 0.25
CA ILE A 16 3.09 -10.58 1.45
C ILE A 16 4.54 -10.87 1.10
N VAL A 17 5.46 -10.19 1.76
CA VAL A 17 6.89 -10.31 1.48
C VAL A 17 7.72 -10.15 2.75
N THR A 18 8.93 -10.68 2.72
CA THR A 18 10.01 -10.34 3.65
C THR A 18 10.98 -9.41 2.92
N ASP A 19 11.25 -8.25 3.49
CA ASP A 19 12.19 -7.26 2.96
C ASP A 19 13.51 -7.30 3.74
N ALA A 20 14.64 -7.42 3.03
CA ALA A 20 15.98 -7.29 3.59
C ALA A 20 16.59 -5.95 3.17
N PHE A 21 16.62 -5.00 4.08
CA PHE A 21 17.26 -3.70 3.88
C PHE A 21 18.77 -3.83 4.07
N ILE A 22 19.51 -3.73 2.97
CA ILE A 22 20.97 -3.82 2.94
C ILE A 22 21.53 -2.41 2.77
N LYS A 23 22.11 -1.84 3.84
CA LYS A 23 22.75 -0.54 3.77
C LYS A 23 24.13 -0.66 3.14
N ILE A 24 24.25 -0.14 1.91
CA ILE A 24 25.49 -0.21 1.13
C ILE A 24 26.37 0.98 1.49
N LYS A 25 27.67 0.72 1.64
CA LYS A 25 28.67 1.75 1.99
C LYS A 25 29.38 2.29 0.75
N ASP A 26 29.79 1.40 -0.15
CA ASP A 26 30.60 1.73 -1.33
C ASP A 26 29.79 1.52 -2.61
N ALA A 27 29.04 2.54 -3.00
CA ALA A 27 28.30 2.58 -4.26
C ALA A 27 28.47 3.96 -4.91
N HIS A 28 28.06 4.07 -6.16
CA HIS A 28 28.01 5.35 -6.88
C HIS A 28 26.61 5.50 -7.51
N VAL A 29 26.10 6.73 -7.46
CA VAL A 29 24.89 7.09 -8.17
C VAL A 29 25.31 7.82 -9.45
N HIS A 30 24.86 7.31 -10.59
CA HIS A 30 25.08 7.93 -11.90
C HIS A 30 23.75 8.41 -12.47
N CYS A 31 23.57 9.72 -12.56
CA CYS A 31 22.38 10.34 -13.12
C CYS A 31 22.66 10.84 -14.53
N LYS A 32 21.77 10.53 -15.49
CA LYS A 32 21.84 11.04 -16.86
C LYS A 32 21.34 12.46 -16.88
N LEU A 33 22.10 13.39 -17.48
CA LEU A 33 21.78 14.82 -17.51
C LEU A 33 20.46 15.17 -18.23
N ASP A 34 20.01 14.30 -19.15
CA ASP A 34 18.82 14.54 -19.97
C ASP A 34 17.57 13.81 -19.46
N THR A 35 17.69 13.05 -18.40
CA THR A 35 16.58 12.29 -17.80
C THR A 35 16.73 12.30 -16.28
N ASP A 36 15.63 12.37 -15.53
CA ASP A 36 15.64 12.23 -14.06
C ASP A 36 16.01 10.81 -13.59
N ALA A 37 16.52 9.95 -14.51
CA ALA A 37 16.88 8.58 -14.23
C ALA A 37 18.30 8.48 -13.65
N CYS A 38 18.36 8.09 -12.38
CA CYS A 38 19.61 7.78 -11.70
C CYS A 38 19.78 6.25 -11.58
N GLU A 39 21.00 5.77 -11.73
CA GLU A 39 21.37 4.36 -11.64
C GLU A 39 22.29 4.15 -10.42
N LEU A 40 21.99 3.16 -9.59
CA LEU A 40 22.88 2.71 -8.52
C LEU A 40 23.93 1.77 -9.12
N CYS A 41 25.20 2.15 -9.06
CA CYS A 41 26.31 1.40 -9.65
C CYS A 41 27.20 0.79 -8.57
N LEU A 42 27.50 -0.49 -8.73
CA LEU A 42 28.47 -1.25 -7.95
C LEU A 42 29.60 -1.73 -8.86
N ARG A 43 30.81 -1.91 -8.31
CA ARG A 43 31.94 -2.45 -9.07
C ARG A 43 31.67 -3.89 -9.47
N PHE A 44 31.66 -4.15 -10.78
CA PHE A 44 31.44 -5.49 -11.31
C PHE A 44 32.56 -6.45 -10.90
N GLY A 45 32.18 -7.64 -10.39
CA GLY A 45 33.13 -8.71 -10.01
C GLY A 45 33.84 -8.46 -8.67
N ASP A 46 33.53 -7.40 -7.95
CA ASP A 46 34.17 -7.07 -6.68
C ASP A 46 33.38 -7.61 -5.46
N LYS A 47 34.03 -7.61 -4.30
CA LYS A 47 33.40 -7.88 -3.00
C LYS A 47 33.06 -6.54 -2.37
N VAL A 48 31.80 -6.13 -2.49
CA VAL A 48 31.34 -4.84 -1.96
C VAL A 48 30.90 -5.03 -0.50
N PRO A 49 31.54 -4.32 0.46
CA PRO A 49 31.11 -4.38 1.85
C PRO A 49 29.80 -3.63 2.04
N TYR A 50 28.94 -4.13 2.92
CA TYR A 50 27.75 -3.44 3.38
C TYR A 50 27.89 -3.03 4.86
N GLU A 51 27.11 -2.04 5.29
CA GLU A 51 27.16 -1.51 6.65
C GLU A 51 26.29 -2.33 7.60
N SER A 52 25.06 -2.61 7.20
CA SER A 52 24.09 -3.32 8.03
C SER A 52 23.02 -4.01 7.17
N VAL A 53 22.35 -5.00 7.78
CA VAL A 53 21.15 -5.65 7.22
C VAL A 53 20.04 -5.63 8.26
N ASN A 54 18.85 -5.17 7.86
CA ASN A 54 17.63 -5.27 8.65
C ASN A 54 16.60 -6.10 7.87
N VAL A 55 16.16 -7.22 8.44
CA VAL A 55 15.17 -8.10 7.84
C VAL A 55 13.81 -7.86 8.48
N ILE A 56 12.80 -7.54 7.67
CA ILE A 56 11.45 -7.21 8.13
C ILE A 56 10.46 -8.13 7.44
N SER A 57 9.85 -9.03 8.21
CA SER A 57 8.84 -9.97 7.72
C SER A 57 7.45 -9.36 7.71
N ALA A 58 6.56 -9.92 6.89
CA ALA A 58 5.16 -9.51 6.75
C ALA A 58 4.96 -8.05 6.37
N VAL A 59 5.66 -7.63 5.33
CA VAL A 59 5.50 -6.32 4.68
C VAL A 59 4.93 -6.49 3.27
N GLY A 60 4.70 -5.38 2.58
CA GLY A 60 3.99 -5.26 1.31
C GLY A 60 2.73 -4.41 1.50
N ASN A 61 2.18 -3.88 0.41
CA ASN A 61 1.06 -2.93 0.50
C ASN A 61 -0.13 -3.49 1.30
N SER A 62 -0.55 -4.75 1.05
CA SER A 62 -1.71 -5.34 1.74
C SER A 62 -1.45 -5.66 3.22
N PRO A 63 -0.32 -6.29 3.64
CA PRO A 63 -0.02 -6.47 5.05
C PRO A 63 0.11 -5.14 5.81
N ASN A 64 0.77 -4.15 5.20
CA ASN A 64 0.88 -2.81 5.80
C ASN A 64 -0.50 -2.19 6.00
N ALA A 65 -1.40 -2.33 5.01
CA ALA A 65 -2.77 -1.82 5.10
C ALA A 65 -3.60 -2.54 6.17
N ALA A 66 -3.48 -3.87 6.27
CA ALA A 66 -4.17 -4.63 7.31
C ALA A 66 -3.72 -4.22 8.72
N VAL A 67 -2.40 -4.07 8.92
CA VAL A 67 -1.84 -3.62 10.21
C VAL A 67 -2.26 -2.19 10.53
N CYS A 68 -2.24 -1.30 9.54
CA CYS A 68 -2.73 0.07 9.70
C CYS A 68 -4.20 0.08 10.17
N ALA A 69 -5.06 -0.67 9.48
CA ALA A 69 -6.48 -0.77 9.81
C ALA A 69 -6.71 -1.32 11.22
N ALA A 70 -5.98 -2.38 11.62
CA ALA A 70 -6.06 -2.96 12.96
C ALA A 70 -5.61 -1.98 14.05
N ARG A 71 -4.50 -1.26 13.85
CA ARG A 71 -4.00 -0.25 14.80
C ARG A 71 -4.92 0.95 14.92
N LEU A 72 -5.71 1.24 13.88
CA LEU A 72 -6.74 2.28 13.88
C LEU A 72 -8.08 1.80 14.48
N GLY A 73 -8.19 0.51 14.84
CA GLY A 73 -9.32 -0.05 15.57
C GLY A 73 -10.35 -0.79 14.74
N LEU A 74 -10.03 -1.16 13.49
CA LEU A 74 -10.85 -2.03 12.65
C LEU A 74 -10.52 -3.51 12.87
N ASN A 75 -11.49 -4.39 12.66
CA ASN A 75 -11.25 -5.83 12.55
C ASN A 75 -10.73 -6.14 11.15
N ALA A 76 -9.41 -6.20 11.03
CA ALA A 76 -8.73 -6.37 9.76
C ALA A 76 -8.39 -7.82 9.48
N ALA A 77 -8.65 -8.26 8.26
CA ALA A 77 -8.25 -9.56 7.72
C ALA A 77 -7.30 -9.38 6.53
N LEU A 78 -6.56 -10.44 6.21
CA LEU A 78 -5.62 -10.44 5.10
C LEU A 78 -5.85 -11.66 4.20
N MET A 79 -6.07 -11.42 2.90
CA MET A 79 -6.17 -12.47 1.89
C MET A 79 -4.92 -12.45 1.01
N ILE A 80 -4.04 -13.41 1.25
CA ILE A 80 -2.73 -13.54 0.58
C ILE A 80 -2.35 -15.02 0.43
N ASN A 81 -1.35 -15.27 -0.42
CA ASN A 81 -0.66 -16.55 -0.49
C ASN A 81 0.78 -16.39 0.01
N MET A 82 1.31 -17.40 0.69
CA MET A 82 2.71 -17.47 1.08
C MET A 82 3.20 -18.92 1.09
N GLY A 83 4.51 -19.12 1.14
CA GLY A 83 5.13 -20.44 1.23
C GLY A 83 5.07 -21.03 2.64
N ASP A 84 5.40 -22.33 2.75
CA ASP A 84 5.56 -23.05 4.02
C ASP A 84 7.00 -23.01 4.56
N ASP A 85 7.83 -22.13 4.01
CA ASP A 85 9.21 -21.91 4.42
C ASP A 85 9.33 -21.12 5.74
N GLN A 86 10.55 -20.84 6.17
CA GLN A 86 10.78 -20.09 7.41
C GLN A 86 10.27 -18.67 7.32
N ASN A 87 10.44 -18.00 6.16
CA ASN A 87 9.92 -16.64 5.96
C ASN A 87 8.39 -16.58 6.07
N GLY A 88 7.68 -17.60 5.57
CA GLY A 88 6.22 -17.72 5.74
C GLY A 88 5.81 -17.84 7.21
N LYS A 89 6.53 -18.66 7.98
CA LYS A 89 6.28 -18.81 9.43
C LYS A 89 6.53 -17.50 10.18
N ASP A 90 7.61 -16.79 9.84
CA ASP A 90 7.95 -15.50 10.45
C ASP A 90 6.91 -14.43 10.10
N CYS A 91 6.43 -14.42 8.85
CA CYS A 91 5.32 -13.56 8.43
C CYS A 91 4.04 -13.85 9.23
N LEU A 92 3.66 -15.13 9.38
CA LEU A 92 2.46 -15.52 10.13
C LEU A 92 2.54 -15.06 11.59
N ALA A 93 3.68 -15.29 12.26
CA ALA A 93 3.90 -14.87 13.64
C ALA A 93 3.74 -13.33 13.81
N VAL A 94 4.18 -12.56 12.84
CA VAL A 94 4.01 -11.11 12.83
C VAL A 94 2.53 -10.72 12.69
N LEU A 95 1.79 -11.35 11.76
CA LEU A 95 0.36 -11.08 11.56
C LEU A 95 -0.45 -11.40 12.81
N GLU A 96 -0.16 -12.51 13.48
CA GLU A 96 -0.79 -12.89 14.75
C GLU A 96 -0.50 -11.87 15.86
N LYS A 97 0.75 -11.41 15.97
CA LYS A 97 1.15 -10.36 16.94
C LYS A 97 0.40 -9.06 16.71
N GLU A 98 0.17 -8.68 15.46
CA GLU A 98 -0.59 -7.48 15.05
C GLU A 98 -2.12 -7.72 15.07
N LYS A 99 -2.57 -8.91 15.50
CA LYS A 99 -3.99 -9.30 15.62
C LYS A 99 -4.75 -9.24 14.30
N ILE A 100 -4.08 -9.54 13.20
CA ILE A 100 -4.72 -9.64 11.90
C ILE A 100 -5.42 -11.00 11.80
N ASP A 101 -6.66 -11.00 11.30
CA ASP A 101 -7.36 -12.25 11.01
C ASP A 101 -6.70 -12.94 9.80
N THR A 102 -6.20 -14.13 10.02
CA THR A 102 -5.46 -14.94 9.04
C THR A 102 -6.30 -16.03 8.39
N THR A 103 -7.61 -16.02 8.56
CA THR A 103 -8.54 -17.03 8.00
C THR A 103 -8.39 -17.19 6.49
N PHE A 104 -8.04 -16.11 5.77
CA PHE A 104 -7.88 -16.09 4.31
C PHE A 104 -6.42 -16.18 3.86
N VAL A 105 -5.49 -16.42 4.78
CA VAL A 105 -4.08 -16.65 4.45
C VAL A 105 -3.91 -18.07 3.95
N LYS A 106 -3.49 -18.24 2.69
CA LYS A 106 -3.21 -19.54 2.09
C LYS A 106 -1.72 -19.86 2.15
N ILE A 107 -1.37 -20.92 2.86
CA ILE A 107 0.01 -21.43 2.91
C ILE A 107 0.15 -22.54 1.86
N GLU A 108 1.00 -22.32 0.85
CA GLU A 108 1.26 -23.27 -0.22
C GLU A 108 2.48 -24.15 0.10
N LYS A 109 2.27 -25.47 0.09
CA LYS A 109 3.33 -26.45 0.40
C LYS A 109 4.42 -26.46 -0.68
N ASN A 110 5.66 -26.61 -0.22
CA ASN A 110 6.85 -26.63 -1.07
C ASN A 110 7.05 -25.36 -1.91
N LYS A 111 6.52 -24.24 -1.47
CA LYS A 111 6.74 -22.92 -2.05
C LYS A 111 7.60 -22.07 -1.10
N LEU A 112 8.29 -21.10 -1.68
CA LEU A 112 8.97 -20.06 -0.92
C LEU A 112 8.02 -18.88 -0.74
N THR A 113 8.20 -18.12 0.32
CA THR A 113 7.57 -16.81 0.52
C THR A 113 8.32 -15.75 -0.29
N ASN A 114 7.61 -14.74 -0.79
CA ASN A 114 8.24 -13.64 -1.51
C ASN A 114 9.31 -12.98 -0.65
N TYR A 115 10.42 -12.63 -1.27
CA TYR A 115 11.57 -12.05 -0.59
C TYR A 115 12.22 -10.99 -1.46
N HIS A 116 12.32 -9.77 -0.96
CA HIS A 116 12.94 -8.65 -1.67
C HIS A 116 14.23 -8.23 -0.99
N TYR A 117 15.18 -7.72 -1.79
CA TYR A 117 16.38 -7.07 -1.30
C TYR A 117 16.27 -5.58 -1.60
N ILE A 118 16.35 -4.76 -0.56
CA ILE A 118 16.33 -3.32 -0.66
C ILE A 118 17.77 -2.83 -0.52
N LEU A 119 18.35 -2.43 -1.64
CA LEU A 119 19.67 -1.82 -1.67
C LEU A 119 19.53 -0.37 -1.26
N TRP A 120 19.84 -0.08 -0.01
CA TRP A 120 19.73 1.25 0.58
C TRP A 120 21.07 1.97 0.52
N TYR A 121 21.10 3.10 -0.17
CA TYR A 121 22.28 3.94 -0.30
C TYR A 121 21.89 5.39 -0.11
N ASP A 122 22.59 6.07 0.82
CA ASP A 122 22.30 7.45 1.26
C ASP A 122 20.83 7.58 1.73
N VAL A 123 20.03 8.38 1.07
CA VAL A 123 18.62 8.65 1.42
C VAL A 123 17.62 7.88 0.56
N ASP A 124 18.10 7.13 -0.43
CA ASP A 124 17.25 6.45 -1.42
C ASP A 124 17.58 4.96 -1.56
N ARG A 125 16.81 4.26 -2.34
CA ARG A 125 16.89 2.79 -2.45
C ARG A 125 16.57 2.28 -3.84
N THR A 126 17.14 1.12 -4.15
CA THR A 126 16.75 0.27 -5.29
C THR A 126 16.22 -1.05 -4.74
N ILE A 127 15.04 -1.49 -5.18
CA ILE A 127 14.40 -2.71 -4.70
C ILE A 127 14.56 -3.82 -5.74
N LEU A 128 15.22 -4.92 -5.35
CA LEU A 128 15.28 -6.14 -6.14
C LEU A 128 14.10 -7.01 -5.78
N ILE A 129 13.11 -7.06 -6.65
CA ILE A 129 11.86 -7.80 -6.43
C ILE A 129 11.91 -9.20 -7.03
N LYS A 130 11.33 -10.17 -6.29
CA LYS A 130 11.07 -11.51 -6.78
C LYS A 130 9.75 -12.01 -6.23
N HIS A 131 8.76 -12.15 -7.10
CA HIS A 131 7.49 -12.77 -6.75
C HIS A 131 7.54 -14.28 -7.04
N GLN A 132 6.92 -15.05 -6.16
CA GLN A 132 6.65 -16.46 -6.37
C GLN A 132 5.31 -16.63 -7.08
N ASN A 133 5.19 -17.65 -7.92
CA ASN A 133 3.92 -17.99 -8.55
C ASN A 133 3.06 -18.77 -7.57
N TYR A 134 1.92 -18.22 -7.21
CA TYR A 134 0.95 -18.82 -6.31
C TYR A 134 -0.36 -19.17 -7.02
N GLU A 135 -1.04 -20.19 -6.52
CA GLU A 135 -2.39 -20.52 -6.97
C GLU A 135 -3.41 -19.64 -6.23
N ARG A 136 -3.56 -18.39 -6.71
CA ARG A 136 -4.50 -17.44 -6.13
C ARG A 136 -5.93 -17.82 -6.54
N LYS A 137 -6.79 -17.96 -5.54
CA LYS A 137 -8.22 -18.21 -5.73
C LYS A 137 -9.01 -17.50 -4.66
N TRP A 138 -10.18 -17.01 -5.02
CA TRP A 138 -11.13 -16.52 -4.04
C TRP A 138 -11.55 -17.67 -3.12
N THR A 139 -11.26 -17.55 -1.85
CA THR A 139 -11.68 -18.57 -0.88
C THR A 139 -13.08 -18.26 -0.40
N ASN A 140 -14.03 -19.10 -0.81
CA ASN A 140 -15.41 -19.00 -0.38
C ASN A 140 -15.58 -19.37 1.09
N THR A 141 -15.61 -18.36 1.93
CA THR A 141 -16.18 -18.41 3.26
C THR A 141 -17.16 -17.25 3.38
N GLU A 142 -18.23 -17.31 2.59
CA GLU A 142 -19.25 -16.25 2.51
C GLU A 142 -19.74 -15.84 3.90
N GLU A 143 -19.98 -16.80 4.80
CA GLU A 143 -20.40 -16.55 6.18
C GLU A 143 -19.39 -15.71 6.99
N SER A 144 -18.09 -15.74 6.68
CA SER A 144 -17.06 -14.96 7.39
C SER A 144 -16.99 -13.51 6.93
N LEU A 145 -17.62 -13.18 5.79
CA LEU A 145 -17.54 -11.86 5.15
C LEU A 145 -18.86 -11.07 5.19
N ASP A 146 -19.88 -11.55 5.89
CA ASP A 146 -21.20 -10.89 5.99
C ASP A 146 -21.14 -9.45 6.53
N SER A 147 -20.12 -9.15 7.31
CA SER A 147 -19.92 -7.82 7.88
C SER A 147 -18.92 -6.95 7.13
N LEU A 148 -18.31 -7.47 6.07
CA LEU A 148 -17.28 -6.79 5.31
C LEU A 148 -17.83 -5.51 4.68
N SER A 149 -17.17 -4.40 4.94
CA SER A 149 -17.54 -3.11 4.38
C SER A 149 -16.52 -2.58 3.38
N TRP A 150 -15.23 -2.94 3.53
CA TRP A 150 -14.16 -2.47 2.68
C TRP A 150 -13.21 -3.59 2.24
N ILE A 151 -12.92 -3.63 0.96
CA ILE A 151 -11.78 -4.35 0.39
C ILE A 151 -10.71 -3.33 0.01
N TYR A 152 -9.48 -3.59 0.44
CA TYR A 152 -8.28 -2.87 0.03
C TYR A 152 -7.46 -3.76 -0.89
N LEU A 153 -7.54 -3.51 -2.20
CA LEU A 153 -6.84 -4.27 -3.22
C LEU A 153 -5.54 -3.55 -3.59
N SER A 154 -4.43 -4.26 -3.50
CA SER A 154 -3.11 -3.69 -3.72
C SER A 154 -2.21 -4.55 -4.60
N SER A 155 -0.91 -4.26 -4.59
CA SER A 155 0.10 -4.90 -5.44
C SER A 155 0.11 -6.43 -5.33
N MET A 156 0.15 -7.10 -6.47
CA MET A 156 0.33 -8.56 -6.62
C MET A 156 1.25 -8.86 -7.81
N GLY A 157 1.83 -10.07 -7.84
CA GLY A 157 2.68 -10.55 -8.91
C GLY A 157 1.99 -10.67 -10.27
N GLU A 158 2.78 -10.96 -11.32
CA GLU A 158 2.32 -10.99 -12.72
C GLU A 158 1.31 -12.10 -13.03
N ASP A 159 1.23 -13.14 -12.19
CA ASP A 159 0.30 -14.26 -12.30
C ASP A 159 -1.10 -13.97 -11.75
N SER A 160 -1.34 -12.75 -11.24
CA SER A 160 -2.56 -12.41 -10.48
C SER A 160 -3.75 -11.98 -11.33
N LEU A 161 -3.61 -11.79 -12.65
CA LEU A 161 -4.71 -11.27 -13.48
C LEU A 161 -6.00 -12.13 -13.42
N PRO A 162 -5.95 -13.48 -13.44
CA PRO A 162 -7.17 -14.29 -13.27
C PRO A 162 -7.87 -14.06 -11.92
N PHE A 163 -7.08 -13.83 -10.86
CA PHE A 163 -7.63 -13.57 -9.53
C PHE A 163 -8.35 -12.22 -9.44
N HIS A 164 -7.90 -11.20 -10.19
CA HIS A 164 -8.64 -9.93 -10.30
C HIS A 164 -10.05 -10.13 -10.89
N SER A 165 -10.22 -11.08 -11.81
CA SER A 165 -11.54 -11.41 -12.34
C SER A 165 -12.45 -12.02 -11.27
N GLU A 166 -11.91 -12.92 -10.43
CA GLU A 166 -12.67 -13.51 -9.30
C GLU A 166 -13.07 -12.44 -8.26
N ILE A 167 -12.17 -11.49 -7.97
CA ILE A 167 -12.45 -10.33 -7.09
C ILE A 167 -13.57 -9.47 -7.68
N SER A 168 -13.49 -9.18 -8.98
CA SER A 168 -14.54 -8.42 -9.69
C SER A 168 -15.89 -9.09 -9.60
N ASP A 169 -15.94 -10.42 -9.81
CA ASP A 169 -17.18 -11.19 -9.75
C ASP A 169 -17.77 -11.25 -8.34
N TYR A 170 -16.92 -11.30 -7.32
CA TYR A 170 -17.35 -11.16 -5.94
C TYR A 170 -17.95 -9.77 -5.66
N LEU A 171 -17.27 -8.71 -6.08
CA LEU A 171 -17.75 -7.33 -5.90
C LEU A 171 -19.05 -7.04 -6.67
N LYS A 172 -19.29 -7.66 -7.83
CA LYS A 172 -20.54 -7.54 -8.56
C LYS A 172 -21.72 -8.12 -7.80
N ARG A 173 -21.50 -9.22 -7.05
CA ARG A 173 -22.54 -9.85 -6.23
C ARG A 173 -22.75 -9.15 -4.87
N ASN A 174 -21.80 -8.32 -4.44
CA ASN A 174 -21.78 -7.65 -3.14
C ASN A 174 -21.59 -6.14 -3.32
N GLU A 175 -22.63 -5.48 -3.81
CA GLU A 175 -22.59 -4.06 -4.18
C GLU A 175 -22.36 -3.11 -2.97
N ASN A 176 -22.73 -3.56 -1.77
CA ASN A 176 -22.53 -2.82 -0.52
C ASN A 176 -21.06 -2.73 -0.09
N ILE A 177 -20.20 -3.63 -0.59
CA ILE A 177 -18.76 -3.62 -0.29
C ILE A 177 -18.07 -2.55 -1.13
N LYS A 178 -17.31 -1.69 -0.47
CA LYS A 178 -16.52 -0.63 -1.10
C LYS A 178 -15.12 -1.13 -1.41
N LEU A 179 -14.58 -0.72 -2.56
CA LEU A 179 -13.24 -1.07 -3.01
C LEU A 179 -12.31 0.13 -2.94
N ALA A 180 -11.23 0.00 -2.19
CA ALA A 180 -10.05 0.84 -2.31
C ALA A 180 -9.03 0.12 -3.21
N PHE A 181 -8.52 0.79 -4.22
CA PHE A 181 -7.57 0.22 -5.17
C PHE A 181 -6.27 1.02 -5.23
N GLN A 182 -5.17 0.37 -4.88
CA GLN A 182 -3.80 0.87 -5.00
C GLN A 182 -3.01 -0.10 -5.88
N PRO A 183 -2.97 0.10 -7.21
CA PRO A 183 -2.28 -0.81 -8.11
C PRO A 183 -0.77 -0.77 -7.90
N GLY A 184 -0.12 -1.92 -8.01
CA GLY A 184 1.34 -2.01 -8.10
C GLY A 184 1.82 -2.13 -9.55
N THR A 185 3.13 -2.34 -9.69
CA THR A 185 3.81 -2.39 -11.01
C THR A 185 3.15 -3.36 -11.99
N PHE A 186 2.74 -4.55 -11.56
CA PHE A 186 2.15 -5.54 -12.45
C PHE A 186 0.71 -5.18 -12.84
N GLN A 187 -0.09 -4.63 -11.92
CA GLN A 187 -1.43 -4.15 -12.23
C GLN A 187 -1.39 -3.00 -13.25
N ILE A 188 -0.43 -2.10 -13.12
CA ILE A 188 -0.21 -1.04 -14.12
C ILE A 188 0.15 -1.63 -15.49
N LYS A 189 1.01 -2.66 -15.51
CA LYS A 189 1.39 -3.37 -16.76
C LYS A 189 0.24 -4.14 -17.38
N PHE A 190 -0.70 -4.68 -16.60
CA PHE A 190 -1.90 -5.34 -17.14
C PHE A 190 -2.74 -4.36 -17.96
N GLY A 191 -2.69 -3.09 -17.64
CA GLY A 191 -3.41 -2.03 -18.33
C GLY A 191 -4.88 -1.92 -17.90
N THR A 192 -5.46 -0.79 -18.22
CA THR A 192 -6.81 -0.40 -17.78
C THR A 192 -7.90 -1.29 -18.37
N GLU A 193 -7.75 -1.77 -19.61
CA GLU A 193 -8.72 -2.67 -20.26
C GLU A 193 -8.86 -4.01 -19.55
N ASN A 194 -7.75 -4.62 -19.13
CA ASN A 194 -7.77 -5.90 -18.41
C ASN A 194 -8.32 -5.77 -16.99
N LEU A 195 -8.25 -4.58 -16.41
CA LEU A 195 -8.72 -4.29 -15.06
C LEU A 195 -9.97 -3.38 -15.03
N LYS A 196 -10.65 -3.19 -16.15
CA LYS A 196 -11.79 -2.27 -16.27
C LYS A 196 -12.89 -2.50 -15.24
N GLU A 197 -13.18 -3.75 -14.91
CA GLU A 197 -14.20 -4.11 -13.93
C GLU A 197 -13.76 -3.73 -12.49
N ILE A 198 -12.46 -3.81 -12.20
CA ILE A 198 -11.88 -3.34 -10.93
C ILE A 198 -12.00 -1.82 -10.86
N TYR A 199 -11.56 -1.10 -11.90
CA TYR A 199 -11.69 0.36 -11.96
C TYR A 199 -13.14 0.81 -11.80
N ALA A 200 -14.08 0.17 -12.50
CA ALA A 200 -15.50 0.50 -12.45
C ALA A 200 -16.14 0.31 -11.05
N ARG A 201 -15.60 -0.63 -10.25
CA ARG A 201 -16.06 -0.91 -8.87
C ARG A 201 -15.33 -0.14 -7.81
N THR A 202 -14.28 0.62 -8.19
CA THR A 202 -13.44 1.34 -7.24
C THR A 202 -14.18 2.52 -6.63
N GLU A 203 -14.33 2.52 -5.31
CA GLU A 203 -14.80 3.67 -4.55
C GLU A 203 -13.70 4.74 -4.45
N ILE A 204 -12.48 4.29 -4.06
CA ILE A 204 -11.32 5.17 -3.95
C ILE A 204 -10.09 4.55 -4.59
N PHE A 205 -9.40 5.35 -5.40
CA PHE A 205 -8.19 4.99 -6.11
C PHE A 205 -6.98 5.76 -5.56
N PHE A 206 -5.83 5.07 -5.43
CA PHE A 206 -4.59 5.65 -4.98
C PHE A 206 -3.46 5.40 -5.98
N SER A 207 -2.69 6.43 -6.27
CA SER A 207 -1.41 6.35 -6.98
C SER A 207 -0.50 7.52 -6.61
N ASN A 208 0.77 7.44 -6.99
CA ASN A 208 1.60 8.63 -7.10
C ASN A 208 1.45 9.25 -8.49
N LEU A 209 2.09 10.42 -8.69
CA LEU A 209 2.00 11.17 -9.94
C LEU A 209 2.52 10.37 -11.14
N GLU A 210 3.68 9.71 -10.99
CA GLU A 210 4.28 8.92 -12.07
C GLU A 210 3.45 7.68 -12.43
N GLU A 211 2.85 7.04 -11.44
CA GLU A 211 1.94 5.90 -11.65
C GLU A 211 0.70 6.35 -12.41
N ALA A 212 0.10 7.48 -12.05
CA ALA A 212 -1.05 8.03 -12.77
C ALA A 212 -0.72 8.32 -14.23
N GLN A 213 0.46 8.89 -14.52
CA GLN A 213 0.95 9.11 -15.87
C GLN A 213 1.10 7.80 -16.64
N LYS A 214 1.70 6.77 -16.02
CA LYS A 214 1.89 5.43 -16.63
C LYS A 214 0.56 4.74 -16.92
N ILE A 215 -0.41 4.81 -16.00
CA ILE A 215 -1.74 4.21 -16.14
C ILE A 215 -2.49 4.84 -17.32
N LEU A 216 -2.42 6.17 -17.45
CA LEU A 216 -3.10 6.91 -18.52
C LEU A 216 -2.29 7.01 -19.82
N ASN A 217 -1.03 6.53 -19.81
CA ASN A 217 -0.08 6.71 -20.91
C ASN A 217 0.04 8.19 -21.32
N MET A 218 0.16 9.08 -20.34
CA MET A 218 0.24 10.53 -20.51
C MET A 218 1.57 11.06 -19.99
N GLN A 219 2.12 12.10 -20.65
CA GLN A 219 3.31 12.81 -20.17
C GLN A 219 2.96 14.08 -19.37
N ASP A 220 1.67 14.45 -19.35
CA ASP A 220 1.20 15.60 -18.61
C ASP A 220 1.39 15.38 -17.09
N LYS A 221 1.85 16.43 -16.41
CA LYS A 221 2.04 16.46 -14.96
C LYS A 221 0.92 17.24 -14.24
N ASP A 222 -0.06 17.76 -14.98
CA ASP A 222 -1.20 18.44 -14.36
C ASP A 222 -2.07 17.45 -13.60
N VAL A 223 -2.07 17.60 -12.27
CA VAL A 223 -2.78 16.69 -11.36
C VAL A 223 -4.27 16.67 -11.62
N LEU A 224 -4.88 17.81 -12.01
CA LEU A 224 -6.31 17.86 -12.31
C LEU A 224 -6.64 17.01 -13.55
N THR A 225 -5.83 17.12 -14.59
CA THR A 225 -5.97 16.34 -15.82
C THR A 225 -5.81 14.84 -15.54
N LEU A 226 -4.78 14.47 -14.79
CA LEU A 226 -4.56 13.07 -14.39
C LEU A 226 -5.69 12.52 -13.52
N SER A 227 -6.15 13.29 -12.53
CA SER A 227 -7.26 12.89 -11.66
C SER A 227 -8.57 12.66 -12.43
N LYS A 228 -8.89 13.53 -13.38
CA LYS A 228 -10.04 13.37 -14.27
C LYS A 228 -9.90 12.14 -15.17
N GLY A 229 -8.69 11.89 -15.70
CA GLY A 229 -8.40 10.72 -16.51
C GLY A 229 -8.60 9.42 -15.73
N ILE A 230 -8.09 9.32 -14.51
CA ILE A 230 -8.30 8.17 -13.64
C ILE A 230 -9.78 8.03 -13.27
N GLN A 231 -10.46 9.13 -12.91
CA GLN A 231 -11.89 9.07 -12.58
C GLN A 231 -12.73 8.55 -13.75
N ALA A 232 -12.39 8.91 -14.98
CA ALA A 232 -13.07 8.44 -16.18
C ALA A 232 -12.98 6.90 -16.38
N LEU A 233 -12.02 6.22 -15.73
CA LEU A 233 -11.93 4.76 -15.72
C LEU A 233 -12.95 4.10 -14.77
N GLY A 234 -13.56 4.88 -13.83
CA GLY A 234 -14.59 4.38 -12.92
C GLY A 234 -14.51 4.84 -11.47
N PRO A 235 -13.32 5.07 -10.87
CA PRO A 235 -13.21 5.45 -9.46
C PRO A 235 -14.02 6.71 -9.11
N LYS A 236 -14.70 6.68 -7.95
CA LYS A 236 -15.48 7.85 -7.49
C LYS A 236 -14.60 8.90 -6.84
N ILE A 237 -13.57 8.45 -6.12
CA ILE A 237 -12.60 9.30 -5.42
C ILE A 237 -11.21 8.94 -5.96
N VAL A 238 -10.42 9.95 -6.31
CA VAL A 238 -9.05 9.76 -6.79
C VAL A 238 -8.09 10.50 -5.87
N VAL A 239 -7.06 9.81 -5.41
CA VAL A 239 -5.97 10.40 -4.63
C VAL A 239 -4.66 10.21 -5.37
N ILE A 240 -3.95 11.30 -5.62
CA ILE A 240 -2.62 11.32 -6.22
C ILE A 240 -1.63 11.93 -5.23
N SER A 241 -0.63 11.16 -4.81
CA SER A 241 0.46 11.65 -3.97
C SER A 241 1.59 12.20 -4.84
N ASP A 242 2.24 13.27 -4.36
CA ASP A 242 3.32 13.97 -5.07
C ASP A 242 4.53 14.23 -4.14
N GLY A 243 4.93 13.20 -3.42
CA GLY A 243 6.10 13.22 -2.55
C GLY A 243 6.13 14.41 -1.59
N PRO A 244 7.17 15.26 -1.64
CA PRO A 244 7.28 16.43 -0.75
C PRO A 244 6.20 17.49 -0.97
N ASN A 245 5.54 17.50 -2.13
CA ASN A 245 4.46 18.43 -2.43
C ASN A 245 3.12 18.03 -1.78
N GLY A 246 3.06 16.88 -1.07
CA GLY A 246 1.87 16.41 -0.38
C GLY A 246 1.01 15.50 -1.25
N ALA A 247 -0.30 15.64 -1.16
CA ALA A 247 -1.25 14.82 -1.90
C ALA A 247 -2.46 15.64 -2.39
N TYR A 248 -3.11 15.12 -3.42
CA TYR A 248 -4.28 15.72 -4.03
C TYR A 248 -5.44 14.74 -3.98
N LEU A 249 -6.60 15.23 -3.61
CA LEU A 249 -7.86 14.52 -3.57
C LEU A 249 -8.81 15.10 -4.61
N TYR A 250 -9.22 14.31 -5.60
CA TYR A 250 -10.26 14.69 -6.54
C TYR A 250 -11.58 14.04 -6.15
N LEU A 251 -12.55 14.87 -5.81
CA LEU A 251 -13.84 14.46 -5.26
C LEU A 251 -14.95 15.39 -5.80
N ASN A 252 -16.02 14.82 -6.36
CA ASN A 252 -17.20 15.57 -6.86
C ASN A 252 -16.87 16.71 -7.83
N GLY A 253 -15.86 16.52 -8.68
CA GLY A 253 -15.43 17.54 -9.64
C GLY A 253 -14.48 18.60 -9.08
N GLU A 254 -14.11 18.51 -7.81
CA GLU A 254 -13.24 19.46 -7.11
C GLU A 254 -11.91 18.82 -6.74
N LEU A 255 -10.83 19.58 -6.90
CA LEU A 255 -9.48 19.17 -6.50
C LEU A 255 -9.09 19.85 -5.19
N TRP A 256 -8.70 19.01 -4.22
CA TRP A 256 -8.24 19.44 -2.91
C TRP A 256 -6.79 19.06 -2.73
N HIS A 257 -6.00 19.91 -2.10
CA HIS A 257 -4.61 19.67 -1.77
C HIS A 257 -4.43 19.59 -0.26
N ASN A 258 -3.64 18.61 0.19
CA ASN A 258 -3.19 18.50 1.59
C ASN A 258 -1.66 18.45 1.60
N PRO A 259 -0.98 19.37 2.31
CA PRO A 259 0.46 19.34 2.44
C PRO A 259 0.93 18.09 3.19
N ILE A 260 2.22 17.78 3.15
CA ILE A 260 2.81 16.81 4.05
C ILE A 260 2.61 17.28 5.50
N TYR A 261 2.45 16.32 6.43
CA TYR A 261 2.58 16.65 7.84
C TYR A 261 4.06 16.88 8.15
N PRO A 262 4.43 17.95 8.88
CA PRO A 262 5.85 18.25 9.16
C PRO A 262 6.55 17.09 9.86
N ASP A 263 7.73 16.73 9.37
CA ASP A 263 8.55 15.69 9.97
C ASP A 263 8.98 16.07 11.40
N ILE A 264 8.86 15.10 12.32
CA ILE A 264 9.30 15.29 13.72
C ILE A 264 10.82 15.15 13.89
N ALA A 265 11.47 14.51 12.93
CA ALA A 265 12.91 14.36 12.78
C ALA A 265 13.24 14.11 11.30
N PRO A 266 14.51 14.22 10.87
CA PRO A 266 14.90 13.83 9.52
C PRO A 266 14.45 12.40 9.22
N PRO A 267 13.82 12.13 8.05
CA PRO A 267 13.39 10.79 7.67
C PRO A 267 14.55 9.80 7.66
N VAL A 268 14.33 8.61 8.23
CA VAL A 268 15.30 7.50 8.20
C VAL A 268 15.30 6.86 6.81
N GLU A 269 14.10 6.57 6.30
CA GLU A 269 13.91 6.09 4.94
C GLU A 269 12.44 6.29 4.52
N ARG A 270 12.12 6.19 3.23
CA ARG A 270 10.81 6.61 2.70
C ARG A 270 9.89 5.46 2.26
N THR A 271 10.29 4.20 2.52
CA THR A 271 9.46 3.03 2.18
C THR A 271 8.17 3.03 2.99
N GLY A 272 7.05 2.78 2.30
CA GLY A 272 5.75 2.63 2.93
C GLY A 272 5.01 3.92 3.25
N ALA A 273 5.56 5.12 2.96
CA ALA A 273 4.83 6.38 3.17
C ALA A 273 3.51 6.42 2.39
N GLY A 274 3.53 5.99 1.11
CA GLY A 274 2.33 5.88 0.28
C GLY A 274 1.33 4.84 0.80
N ASP A 275 1.83 3.68 1.27
CA ASP A 275 0.99 2.63 1.85
C ASP A 275 0.33 3.12 3.15
N ALA A 276 1.11 3.77 4.01
CA ALA A 276 0.60 4.34 5.25
C ALA A 276 -0.48 5.39 4.98
N PHE A 277 -0.28 6.23 3.96
CA PHE A 277 -1.28 7.22 3.53
C PHE A 277 -2.58 6.54 3.10
N SER A 278 -2.51 5.67 2.08
CA SER A 278 -3.69 5.06 1.45
C SER A 278 -4.44 4.13 2.41
N ALA A 279 -3.71 3.35 3.22
CA ALA A 279 -4.29 2.51 4.26
C ALA A 279 -4.99 3.33 5.34
N THR A 280 -4.38 4.42 5.81
CA THR A 280 -4.97 5.33 6.81
C THR A 280 -6.22 6.01 6.28
N PHE A 281 -6.16 6.52 5.05
CA PHE A 281 -7.32 7.15 4.40
C PHE A 281 -8.49 6.15 4.30
N THR A 282 -8.23 4.95 3.78
CA THR A 282 -9.27 3.92 3.63
C THR A 282 -9.84 3.50 4.98
N SER A 283 -8.97 3.31 5.99
CA SER A 283 -9.39 2.96 7.36
C SER A 283 -10.25 4.05 8.00
N ALA A 284 -9.92 5.33 7.78
CA ALA A 284 -10.72 6.45 8.27
C ALA A 284 -12.12 6.46 7.63
N LEU A 285 -12.22 6.18 6.30
CA LEU A 285 -13.53 6.01 5.66
C LEU A 285 -14.30 4.81 6.23
N ALA A 286 -13.64 3.70 6.50
CA ALA A 286 -14.26 2.52 7.13
C ALA A 286 -14.75 2.81 8.55
N LEU A 287 -14.09 3.72 9.28
CA LEU A 287 -14.52 4.24 10.59
C LEU A 287 -15.62 5.30 10.49
N GLY A 288 -16.15 5.59 9.29
CA GLY A 288 -17.24 6.54 9.08
C GLY A 288 -16.82 8.00 8.97
N LYS A 289 -15.52 8.28 8.83
CA LYS A 289 -15.03 9.65 8.56
C LYS A 289 -15.43 10.11 7.17
N SER A 290 -15.64 11.42 7.00
CA SER A 290 -15.80 12.02 5.68
C SER A 290 -14.50 11.93 4.85
N PRO A 291 -14.58 12.02 3.51
CA PRO A 291 -13.37 11.99 2.68
C PRO A 291 -12.33 13.07 3.03
N LEU A 292 -12.75 14.27 3.41
CA LEU A 292 -11.82 15.34 3.81
C LEU A 292 -11.18 15.07 5.18
N GLU A 293 -11.95 14.52 6.15
CA GLU A 293 -11.36 14.07 7.42
C GLU A 293 -10.36 12.93 7.19
N ALA A 294 -10.71 11.93 6.37
CA ALA A 294 -9.81 10.84 6.01
C ALA A 294 -8.54 11.36 5.31
N PHE A 295 -8.68 12.39 4.46
CA PHE A 295 -7.58 13.03 3.77
C PHE A 295 -6.63 13.75 4.72
N SER A 296 -7.13 14.30 5.84
CA SER A 296 -6.26 14.90 6.87
C SER A 296 -5.48 13.87 7.71
N TRP A 297 -5.92 12.60 7.75
CA TRP A 297 -5.25 11.55 8.51
C TRP A 297 -4.05 10.96 7.78
N GLY A 298 -4.14 10.81 6.46
CA GLY A 298 -3.14 10.13 5.63
C GLY A 298 -1.70 10.64 5.81
N PRO A 299 -1.42 11.94 5.63
CA PRO A 299 -0.06 12.50 5.76
C PRO A 299 0.57 12.33 7.14
N ILE A 300 -0.26 12.29 8.21
CA ILE A 300 0.23 12.10 9.59
C ILE A 300 0.89 10.72 9.74
N ASN A 301 0.23 9.69 9.24
CA ASN A 301 0.77 8.34 9.34
C ASN A 301 1.96 8.13 8.38
N SER A 302 1.94 8.78 7.21
CA SER A 302 3.09 8.81 6.31
C SER A 302 4.32 9.44 6.97
N MET A 303 4.17 10.58 7.64
CA MET A 303 5.23 11.24 8.40
C MET A 303 5.79 10.30 9.48
N SER A 304 4.92 9.59 10.21
CA SER A 304 5.37 8.69 11.27
C SER A 304 6.15 7.49 10.73
N VAL A 305 5.71 6.89 9.63
CA VAL A 305 6.35 5.70 9.05
C VAL A 305 7.78 6.00 8.59
N VAL A 306 8.04 7.15 7.99
CA VAL A 306 9.38 7.50 7.47
C VAL A 306 10.44 7.73 8.56
N GLN A 307 10.04 7.75 9.84
CA GLN A 307 10.96 7.83 10.98
C GLN A 307 11.56 6.45 11.37
N TYR A 308 11.14 5.38 10.71
CA TYR A 308 11.55 4.00 11.03
C TYR A 308 12.03 3.28 9.76
N ILE A 309 12.80 2.20 9.95
CA ILE A 309 13.16 1.31 8.84
C ILE A 309 11.96 0.41 8.54
N GLY A 310 11.50 0.44 7.28
CA GLY A 310 10.37 -0.35 6.79
C GLY A 310 9.00 0.26 7.05
N ALA A 311 8.02 -0.28 6.36
CA ALA A 311 6.71 0.35 6.15
C ALA A 311 5.70 0.15 7.29
N ARG A 312 6.04 -0.57 8.37
CA ARG A 312 5.07 -0.97 9.39
C ARG A 312 5.34 -0.40 10.78
N GLU A 313 6.62 -0.32 11.19
CA GLU A 313 6.98 0.00 12.57
C GLU A 313 6.38 1.33 13.03
N GLY A 314 6.45 2.34 12.19
CA GLY A 314 5.94 3.68 12.46
C GLY A 314 4.43 3.87 12.29
N LEU A 315 3.65 2.83 11.95
CA LEU A 315 2.19 2.95 11.84
C LEU A 315 1.59 3.29 13.23
N LEU A 316 0.78 4.33 13.28
CA LEU A 316 0.23 4.88 14.52
C LEU A 316 -1.01 4.14 15.00
N SER A 317 -1.24 4.15 16.32
CA SER A 317 -2.57 3.88 16.87
C SER A 317 -3.51 5.06 16.58
N ARG A 318 -4.82 4.81 16.67
CA ARG A 318 -5.84 5.84 16.46
C ARG A 318 -5.65 7.03 17.42
N GLU A 319 -5.41 6.75 18.69
CA GLU A 319 -5.24 7.78 19.72
C GLU A 319 -4.05 8.68 19.40
N LYS A 320 -2.93 8.07 18.95
CA LYS A 320 -1.73 8.83 18.63
C LYS A 320 -1.89 9.67 17.36
N LEU A 321 -2.58 9.13 16.36
CA LEU A 321 -2.90 9.85 15.13
C LEU A 321 -3.81 11.05 15.41
N GLU A 322 -4.87 10.85 16.21
CA GLU A 322 -5.79 11.92 16.62
C GLU A 322 -5.09 12.99 17.49
N GLU A 323 -4.08 12.59 18.29
CA GLU A 323 -3.22 13.53 19.05
C GLU A 323 -2.41 14.42 18.10
N TYR A 324 -1.76 13.84 17.07
CA TYR A 324 -1.04 14.62 16.05
C TYR A 324 -1.98 15.57 15.31
N LEU A 325 -3.16 15.11 14.92
CA LEU A 325 -4.13 15.94 14.22
C LEU A 325 -4.59 17.12 15.09
N LYS A 326 -4.83 16.90 16.37
CA LYS A 326 -5.23 17.97 17.31
C LYS A 326 -4.12 19.01 17.49
N ASN A 327 -2.86 18.58 17.44
CA ASN A 327 -1.69 19.45 17.61
C ASN A 327 -1.07 19.86 16.27
N ALA A 328 -1.81 19.69 15.17
CA ALA A 328 -1.31 20.04 13.84
C ALA A 328 -0.97 21.52 13.73
N PRO A 329 0.13 21.88 13.04
CA PRO A 329 0.49 23.26 12.80
C PRO A 329 -0.58 24.01 12.01
N GLU A 330 -0.60 25.35 12.12
CA GLU A 330 -1.63 26.17 11.49
C GLU A 330 -1.63 26.09 9.95
N ASP A 331 -0.52 25.79 9.35
CA ASP A 331 -0.35 25.63 7.89
C ASP A 331 -0.72 24.24 7.38
N TYR A 332 -0.87 23.25 8.26
CA TYR A 332 -1.40 21.92 7.93
C TYR A 332 -2.91 22.00 7.70
N LYS A 333 -3.30 22.49 6.55
CA LYS A 333 -4.73 22.68 6.17
C LYS A 333 -4.97 22.20 4.75
N ILE A 334 -6.05 21.46 4.58
CA ILE A 334 -6.57 21.10 3.27
C ILE A 334 -7.05 22.39 2.55
N LYS A 335 -6.63 22.56 1.32
CA LYS A 335 -7.00 23.70 0.46
C LYS A 335 -7.65 23.19 -0.82
N LYS A 336 -8.52 24.01 -1.40
CA LYS A 336 -9.15 23.77 -2.69
C LYS A 336 -8.34 24.37 -3.82
#